data_fa276a70bde0230127742167e004bf40
#
_entry.id   fa276a70bde0230127742167e004bf40
#
_cell.length_a   1.000
_cell.length_b   1.000
_cell.length_c   1.000
_cell.angle_alpha   90.00
_cell.angle_beta   90.00
_cell.angle_gamma   90.00
#
_symmetry.space_group_name_H-M   'P 1'
#
loop_
_entity.id
_entity.type
_entity.pdbx_description
1 polymer ?
#
loop_
_entity_poly.entity_id
_entity_poly.type
_entity_poly.pdbx_seq_one_letter_code
_entity_poly.pdbx_strand_id
1 'polypeptide(L)'
;MKHLKAIIVDDEWLVREELKTLLTEYPDIKFVGEAANVTQAVDLVNATQPDVIFLDIQMPGATGFELLEQADIASTIIFVTAYDQYALKAFEVNALDYLLKPIQKERLAKTIRRLLSGERVAPRLSHKLGYDDVVYVLVNGSLKFIKLSLLKCIIAEGNYSYIFYENRHRALVSKTLQDWENLLPDDYFVRIHRSTIVNFEYVKQVKICQNYTHLVYLRDIEKPFVMSRRYAAKLKKTMTW
;
A
#
# COMPACT_ATOMS: atom_id res chain seq x y z
N MET A 1 3.46 3.02 -32.78
CA MET A 1 3.09 2.91 -31.37
C MET A 1 4.14 3.62 -30.54
N LYS A 2 3.75 4.38 -29.51
CA LYS A 2 4.72 5.05 -28.63
C LYS A 2 5.23 4.01 -27.63
N HIS A 3 6.52 3.65 -27.71
CA HIS A 3 7.15 2.78 -26.72
C HIS A 3 7.36 3.55 -25.42
N LEU A 4 7.08 2.91 -24.28
CA LEU A 4 7.37 3.47 -22.97
C LEU A 4 8.86 3.33 -22.66
N LYS A 5 9.54 4.43 -22.36
CA LYS A 5 10.95 4.42 -21.97
C LYS A 5 11.05 3.92 -20.52
N ALA A 6 11.84 2.88 -20.31
CA ALA A 6 12.07 2.30 -19.00
C ALA A 6 13.53 2.46 -18.58
N ILE A 7 13.75 2.79 -17.31
CA ILE A 7 15.04 2.69 -16.63
C ILE A 7 14.96 1.72 -15.47
N ILE A 8 16.12 1.17 -15.09
CA ILE A 8 16.27 0.25 -13.97
C ILE A 8 17.25 0.88 -12.98
N VAL A 9 16.87 0.96 -11.71
CA VAL A 9 17.67 1.54 -10.63
C VAL A 9 17.80 0.49 -9.53
N ASP A 10 18.98 -0.10 -9.39
CA ASP A 10 19.27 -1.19 -8.46
C ASP A 10 20.78 -1.28 -8.28
N ASP A 11 21.30 -1.45 -7.07
CA ASP A 11 22.74 -1.59 -6.86
C ASP A 11 23.27 -2.98 -7.28
N GLU A 12 22.40 -4.00 -7.27
CA GLU A 12 22.73 -5.36 -7.69
C GLU A 12 22.73 -5.50 -9.21
N TRP A 13 23.91 -5.61 -9.82
CA TRP A 13 24.05 -5.73 -11.28
C TRP A 13 23.32 -6.96 -11.86
N LEU A 14 23.27 -8.07 -11.12
CA LEU A 14 22.57 -9.30 -11.56
C LEU A 14 21.06 -9.07 -11.69
N VAL A 15 20.45 -8.33 -10.77
CA VAL A 15 19.03 -7.99 -10.81
C VAL A 15 18.75 -7.08 -12.01
N ARG A 16 19.64 -6.12 -12.30
CA ARG A 16 19.47 -5.28 -13.48
C ARG A 16 19.53 -6.09 -14.78
N GLU A 17 20.47 -7.05 -14.90
CA GLU A 17 20.56 -7.95 -16.07
C GLU A 17 19.34 -8.89 -16.18
N GLU A 18 18.88 -9.46 -15.07
CA GLU A 18 17.66 -10.28 -15.03
C GLU A 18 16.46 -9.48 -15.54
N LEU A 19 16.26 -8.26 -15.01
CA LEU A 19 15.13 -7.42 -15.36
C LEU A 19 15.21 -6.96 -16.84
N LYS A 20 16.40 -6.60 -17.33
CA LYS A 20 16.61 -6.30 -18.75
C LYS A 20 16.20 -7.47 -19.63
N THR A 21 16.64 -8.68 -19.28
CA THR A 21 16.29 -9.89 -20.02
C THR A 21 14.80 -10.13 -20.04
N LEU A 22 14.13 -10.01 -18.88
CA LEU A 22 12.68 -10.17 -18.78
C LEU A 22 11.92 -9.11 -19.60
N LEU A 23 12.40 -7.88 -19.62
CA LEU A 23 11.76 -6.78 -20.37
C LEU A 23 11.87 -6.94 -21.88
N THR A 24 12.81 -7.74 -22.41
CA THR A 24 12.88 -8.03 -23.85
C THR A 24 11.63 -8.76 -24.40
N GLU A 25 10.89 -9.45 -23.52
CA GLU A 25 9.63 -10.12 -23.89
C GLU A 25 8.47 -9.11 -24.14
N TYR A 26 8.67 -7.81 -23.83
CA TYR A 26 7.65 -6.75 -23.92
C TYR A 26 8.04 -5.65 -24.90
N PRO A 27 7.70 -5.77 -26.19
CA PRO A 27 8.14 -4.84 -27.24
C PRO A 27 7.63 -3.39 -27.05
N ASP A 28 6.56 -3.19 -26.28
CA ASP A 28 6.03 -1.86 -25.96
C ASP A 28 6.89 -1.10 -24.93
N ILE A 29 7.86 -1.77 -24.30
CA ILE A 29 8.77 -1.18 -23.31
C ILE A 29 10.18 -1.10 -23.90
N LYS A 30 10.70 0.12 -23.97
CA LYS A 30 12.06 0.38 -24.44
C LYS A 30 12.96 0.67 -23.25
N PHE A 31 13.89 -0.25 -22.95
CA PHE A 31 14.97 0.03 -22.00
C PHE A 31 15.87 1.14 -22.51
N VAL A 32 16.11 2.20 -21.72
CA VAL A 32 16.87 3.38 -22.11
C VAL A 32 18.03 3.69 -21.17
N GLY A 33 18.18 2.98 -20.06
CA GLY A 33 19.33 3.14 -19.17
C GLY A 33 19.15 2.46 -17.81
N GLU A 34 20.26 2.39 -17.07
CA GLU A 34 20.31 1.86 -15.71
C GLU A 34 21.17 2.72 -14.80
N ALA A 35 20.90 2.63 -13.49
CA ALA A 35 21.68 3.28 -12.46
C ALA A 35 21.89 2.33 -11.28
N ALA A 36 23.06 2.43 -10.62
CA ALA A 36 23.43 1.60 -9.47
C ALA A 36 23.25 2.33 -8.12
N ASN A 37 22.81 3.57 -8.12
CA ASN A 37 22.57 4.38 -6.92
C ASN A 37 21.68 5.58 -7.24
N VAL A 38 21.20 6.27 -6.20
CA VAL A 38 20.29 7.42 -6.33
C VAL A 38 20.90 8.57 -7.13
N THR A 39 22.18 8.90 -6.93
CA THR A 39 22.82 10.01 -7.66
C THR A 39 22.82 9.76 -9.17
N GLN A 40 23.26 8.58 -9.59
CA GLN A 40 23.20 8.19 -11.01
C GLN A 40 21.77 8.16 -11.55
N ALA A 41 20.81 7.74 -10.70
CA ALA A 41 19.41 7.69 -11.08
C ALA A 41 18.84 9.09 -11.34
N VAL A 42 19.17 10.09 -10.51
CA VAL A 42 18.76 11.50 -10.70
C VAL A 42 19.25 12.02 -12.06
N ASP A 43 20.56 11.81 -12.36
CA ASP A 43 21.15 12.23 -13.63
C ASP A 43 20.48 11.54 -14.83
N LEU A 44 20.22 10.23 -14.68
CA LEU A 44 19.60 9.43 -15.74
C LEU A 44 18.13 9.83 -16.00
N VAL A 45 17.36 10.09 -14.94
CA VAL A 45 15.97 10.59 -15.03
C VAL A 45 15.95 11.92 -15.78
N ASN A 46 16.82 12.85 -15.42
CA ASN A 46 16.92 14.16 -16.06
C ASN A 46 17.30 14.06 -17.55
N ALA A 47 18.23 13.16 -17.88
CA ALA A 47 18.71 12.99 -19.24
C ALA A 47 17.72 12.27 -20.17
N THR A 48 17.01 11.26 -19.66
CA THR A 48 16.18 10.36 -20.47
C THR A 48 14.69 10.66 -20.42
N GLN A 49 14.22 11.32 -19.35
CA GLN A 49 12.79 11.54 -19.07
C GLN A 49 12.01 10.23 -19.27
N PRO A 50 12.22 9.20 -18.42
CA PRO A 50 11.61 7.90 -18.60
C PRO A 50 10.11 7.94 -18.32
N ASP A 51 9.34 7.06 -18.98
CA ASP A 51 7.92 6.87 -18.69
C ASP A 51 7.71 5.95 -17.46
N VAL A 52 8.65 5.02 -17.20
CA VAL A 52 8.61 4.08 -16.07
C VAL A 52 10.00 3.85 -15.46
N ILE A 53 10.03 3.73 -14.13
CA ILE A 53 11.23 3.44 -13.35
C ILE A 53 11.00 2.16 -12.56
N PHE A 54 11.82 1.12 -12.82
CA PHE A 54 11.94 -0.03 -11.94
C PHE A 54 12.99 0.31 -10.88
N LEU A 55 12.60 0.36 -9.62
CA LEU A 55 13.38 1.00 -8.56
C LEU A 55 13.55 0.06 -7.36
N ASP A 56 14.78 -0.25 -7.00
CA ASP A 56 15.04 -0.87 -5.68
C ASP A 56 14.87 0.17 -4.56
N ILE A 57 14.43 -0.34 -3.43
CA ILE A 57 14.23 0.48 -2.23
C ILE A 57 15.52 0.64 -1.44
N GLN A 58 16.29 -0.43 -1.29
CA GLN A 58 17.51 -0.40 -0.49
C GLN A 58 18.73 -0.42 -1.39
N MET A 59 19.44 0.70 -1.41
CA MET A 59 20.71 0.86 -2.09
C MET A 59 21.74 1.45 -1.12
N PRO A 60 23.04 1.17 -1.30
CA PRO A 60 24.07 1.74 -0.45
C PRO A 60 24.04 3.27 -0.42
N GLY A 61 23.98 3.83 0.80
CA GLY A 61 24.04 5.28 1.03
C GLY A 61 22.72 6.03 0.92
N ALA A 62 21.71 5.50 0.22
CA ALA A 62 20.40 6.14 0.11
C ALA A 62 19.30 5.14 -0.25
N THR A 63 18.07 5.44 0.09
CA THR A 63 16.90 4.62 -0.28
C THR A 63 16.30 5.06 -1.63
N GLY A 64 15.62 4.14 -2.33
CA GLY A 64 14.88 4.48 -3.55
C GLY A 64 13.79 5.53 -3.32
N PHE A 65 13.30 5.69 -2.11
CA PHE A 65 12.35 6.76 -1.76
C PHE A 65 12.98 8.14 -1.81
N GLU A 66 14.27 8.26 -1.49
CA GLU A 66 14.99 9.53 -1.57
C GLU A 66 15.16 10.01 -3.02
N LEU A 67 15.18 9.09 -4.00
CA LEU A 67 15.11 9.47 -5.40
C LEU A 67 13.82 10.25 -5.71
N LEU A 68 12.69 9.83 -5.12
CA LEU A 68 11.38 10.47 -5.34
C LEU A 68 11.28 11.85 -4.68
N GLU A 69 12.11 12.11 -3.67
CA GLU A 69 12.19 13.41 -2.99
C GLU A 69 13.16 14.38 -3.70
N GLN A 70 14.19 13.85 -4.35
CA GLN A 70 15.27 14.63 -4.97
C GLN A 70 14.99 15.02 -6.43
N ALA A 71 14.10 14.33 -7.10
CA ALA A 71 13.77 14.57 -8.51
C ALA A 71 12.27 14.81 -8.70
N ASP A 72 11.92 15.74 -9.60
CA ASP A 72 10.53 15.92 -10.05
C ASP A 72 10.19 14.79 -11.03
N ILE A 73 9.72 13.67 -10.48
CA ILE A 73 9.51 12.42 -11.23
C ILE A 73 8.06 12.34 -11.71
N ALA A 74 7.86 12.61 -13.01
CA ALA A 74 6.59 12.36 -13.68
C ALA A 74 6.40 10.88 -14.10
N SER A 75 7.43 10.05 -13.95
CA SER A 75 7.45 8.65 -14.34
C SER A 75 6.57 7.78 -13.45
N THR A 76 6.04 6.71 -14.01
CA THR A 76 5.40 5.64 -13.23
C THR A 76 6.46 4.84 -12.48
N ILE A 77 6.29 4.66 -11.18
CA ILE A 77 7.21 3.90 -10.32
C ILE A 77 6.71 2.47 -10.15
N ILE A 78 7.62 1.50 -10.31
CA ILE A 78 7.45 0.09 -9.99
C ILE A 78 8.60 -0.29 -9.08
N PHE A 79 8.31 -0.58 -7.80
CA PHE A 79 9.35 -1.05 -6.89
C PHE A 79 9.73 -2.50 -7.17
N VAL A 80 11.04 -2.79 -7.11
CA VAL A 80 11.61 -4.14 -7.25
C VAL A 80 12.59 -4.34 -6.10
N THR A 81 12.26 -5.13 -5.09
CA THR A 81 13.06 -5.21 -3.86
C THR A 81 12.99 -6.58 -3.20
N ALA A 82 13.99 -6.92 -2.38
CA ALA A 82 13.99 -8.11 -1.54
C ALA A 82 13.10 -7.97 -0.27
N TYR A 83 12.64 -6.78 0.04
CA TYR A 83 11.99 -6.45 1.31
C TYR A 83 10.49 -6.25 1.12
N ASP A 84 9.68 -7.06 1.77
CA ASP A 84 8.20 -6.98 1.74
C ASP A 84 7.64 -5.84 2.61
N GLN A 85 8.36 -5.47 3.63
CA GLN A 85 7.96 -4.46 4.62
C GLN A 85 7.74 -3.04 4.05
N TYR A 86 8.28 -2.73 2.88
CA TYR A 86 8.14 -1.40 2.24
C TYR A 86 6.95 -1.29 1.28
N ALA A 87 6.20 -2.37 1.09
CA ALA A 87 5.06 -2.38 0.16
C ALA A 87 4.02 -1.27 0.47
N LEU A 88 3.84 -0.94 1.75
CA LEU A 88 2.96 0.15 2.17
C LEU A 88 3.50 1.53 1.82
N LYS A 89 4.81 1.76 1.98
CA LYS A 89 5.43 3.03 1.59
C LYS A 89 5.40 3.23 0.08
N ALA A 90 5.55 2.16 -0.68
CA ALA A 90 5.38 2.18 -2.13
C ALA A 90 3.95 2.62 -2.54
N PHE A 91 2.95 2.22 -1.77
CA PHE A 91 1.57 2.68 -1.96
C PHE A 91 1.40 4.18 -1.67
N GLU A 92 2.05 4.71 -0.64
CA GLU A 92 1.98 6.14 -0.26
C GLU A 92 2.53 7.08 -1.33
N VAL A 93 3.55 6.63 -2.05
CA VAL A 93 4.15 7.37 -3.17
C VAL A 93 3.45 7.10 -4.51
N ASN A 94 2.26 6.48 -4.49
CA ASN A 94 1.47 6.14 -5.69
C ASN A 94 2.25 5.29 -6.71
N ALA A 95 3.12 4.39 -6.27
CA ALA A 95 3.77 3.44 -7.16
C ALA A 95 2.70 2.59 -7.88
N LEU A 96 2.93 2.27 -9.14
CA LEU A 96 2.02 1.42 -9.92
C LEU A 96 1.96 0.00 -9.35
N ASP A 97 3.11 -0.53 -8.96
CA ASP A 97 3.22 -1.89 -8.45
C ASP A 97 4.47 -2.10 -7.57
N TYR A 98 4.53 -3.28 -6.95
CA TYR A 98 5.57 -3.71 -6.04
C TYR A 98 5.92 -5.17 -6.34
N LEU A 99 7.15 -5.41 -6.74
CA LEU A 99 7.67 -6.73 -7.10
C LEU A 99 8.71 -7.17 -6.08
N LEU A 100 8.54 -8.37 -5.54
CA LEU A 100 9.54 -8.98 -4.67
C LEU A 100 10.59 -9.73 -5.49
N LYS A 101 11.86 -9.59 -5.10
CA LYS A 101 12.96 -10.42 -5.60
C LYS A 101 12.89 -11.82 -4.95
N PRO A 102 13.08 -12.93 -5.71
CA PRO A 102 13.33 -13.00 -7.14
C PRO A 102 12.07 -12.69 -7.98
N ILE A 103 12.28 -12.02 -9.12
CA ILE A 103 11.17 -11.54 -9.95
C ILE A 103 10.48 -12.70 -10.66
N GLN A 104 9.23 -12.95 -10.30
CA GLN A 104 8.41 -13.96 -10.97
C GLN A 104 7.85 -13.43 -12.29
N LYS A 105 8.04 -14.18 -13.40
CA LYS A 105 7.59 -13.78 -14.75
C LYS A 105 6.10 -13.47 -14.82
N GLU A 106 5.27 -14.29 -14.17
CA GLU A 106 3.81 -14.11 -14.13
C GLU A 106 3.41 -12.83 -13.40
N ARG A 107 4.18 -12.46 -12.37
CA ARG A 107 3.95 -11.25 -11.59
C ARG A 107 4.35 -10.01 -12.38
N LEU A 108 5.52 -10.04 -13.05
CA LEU A 108 5.97 -8.99 -13.95
C LEU A 108 4.96 -8.79 -15.10
N ALA A 109 4.48 -9.87 -15.72
CA ALA A 109 3.49 -9.81 -16.79
C ALA A 109 2.20 -9.11 -16.38
N LYS A 110 1.73 -9.30 -15.14
CA LYS A 110 0.58 -8.57 -14.58
C LYS A 110 0.87 -7.09 -14.42
N THR A 111 2.05 -6.76 -13.92
CA THR A 111 2.52 -5.37 -13.74
C THR A 111 2.61 -4.64 -15.07
N ILE A 112 3.21 -5.27 -16.10
CA ILE A 112 3.34 -4.68 -17.44
C ILE A 112 1.97 -4.47 -18.09
N ARG A 113 1.02 -5.41 -17.96
CA ARG A 113 -0.35 -5.22 -18.47
C ARG A 113 -1.02 -4.00 -17.82
N ARG A 114 -0.85 -3.81 -16.52
CA ARG A 114 -1.38 -2.62 -15.81
C ARG A 114 -0.71 -1.34 -16.28
N LEU A 115 0.59 -1.37 -16.49
CA LEU A 115 1.34 -0.23 -17.01
C LEU A 115 0.83 0.19 -18.41
N LEU A 116 0.61 -0.77 -19.30
CA LEU A 116 0.17 -0.52 -20.68
C LEU A 116 -1.33 -0.13 -20.76
N SER A 117 -2.18 -0.62 -19.87
CA SER A 117 -3.60 -0.24 -19.84
C SER A 117 -3.85 1.18 -19.32
N GLY A 118 -2.83 1.82 -18.73
CA GLY A 118 -2.98 3.13 -18.10
C GLY A 118 -3.86 3.11 -16.83
N GLU A 119 -4.20 1.94 -16.33
CA GLU A 119 -4.92 1.79 -15.08
C GLU A 119 -4.07 2.29 -13.91
N ARG A 120 -4.32 3.50 -13.47
CA ARG A 120 -3.82 4.02 -12.19
C ARG A 120 -4.64 3.40 -11.04
N VAL A 121 -4.56 2.11 -10.90
CA VAL A 121 -5.06 1.44 -9.71
C VAL A 121 -3.86 1.36 -8.76
N ALA A 122 -4.01 1.97 -7.60
CA ALA A 122 -3.04 1.82 -6.51
C ALA A 122 -2.61 0.34 -6.37
N PRO A 123 -1.33 0.05 -6.10
CA PRO A 123 -0.83 -1.32 -6.06
C PRO A 123 -1.69 -2.13 -5.11
N ARG A 124 -2.44 -3.09 -5.65
CA ARG A 124 -3.14 -4.08 -4.81
C ARG A 124 -2.04 -4.97 -4.26
N LEU A 125 -1.76 -4.84 -2.99
CA LEU A 125 -1.06 -5.89 -2.26
C LEU A 125 -1.78 -7.20 -2.60
N SER A 126 -1.09 -8.13 -3.23
CA SER A 126 -1.67 -9.43 -3.63
C SER A 126 -2.06 -10.27 -2.42
N HIS A 127 -1.61 -9.89 -1.24
CA HIS A 127 -1.97 -10.47 0.05
C HIS A 127 -2.35 -9.38 1.03
N LYS A 128 -3.44 -9.61 1.76
CA LYS A 128 -3.74 -8.83 2.96
C LYS A 128 -2.65 -9.07 3.98
N LEU A 129 -2.37 -8.06 4.79
CA LEU A 129 -1.42 -8.18 5.89
C LEU A 129 -1.87 -9.24 6.89
N GLY A 130 -0.92 -9.84 7.56
CA GLY A 130 -1.17 -10.67 8.74
C GLY A 130 -1.56 -9.82 9.95
N TYR A 131 -2.25 -10.40 10.92
CA TYR A 131 -2.72 -9.66 12.10
C TYR A 131 -1.57 -9.12 12.98
N ASP A 132 -0.41 -9.77 12.96
CA ASP A 132 0.78 -9.34 13.69
C ASP A 132 1.73 -8.46 12.86
N ASP A 133 1.38 -8.18 11.61
CA ASP A 133 2.17 -7.29 10.77
C ASP A 133 2.14 -5.85 11.29
N VAL A 134 3.16 -5.10 10.92
CA VAL A 134 3.35 -3.72 11.36
C VAL A 134 3.01 -2.77 10.21
N VAL A 135 2.14 -1.81 10.49
CA VAL A 135 1.94 -0.65 9.61
C VAL A 135 2.71 0.54 10.18
N TYR A 136 3.28 1.34 9.31
CA TYR A 136 3.82 2.63 9.73
C TYR A 136 2.93 3.76 9.25
N VAL A 137 2.86 4.78 10.08
CA VAL A 137 2.04 5.97 9.84
C VAL A 137 2.85 7.21 10.19
N LEU A 138 2.70 8.25 9.39
CA LEU A 138 3.31 9.53 9.68
C LEU A 138 2.44 10.28 10.69
N VAL A 139 2.98 10.57 11.87
CA VAL A 139 2.30 11.33 12.93
C VAL A 139 3.17 12.50 13.32
N ASN A 140 2.70 13.72 13.08
CA ASN A 140 3.42 14.95 13.40
C ASN A 140 4.87 14.97 12.84
N GLY A 141 5.06 14.51 11.61
CA GLY A 141 6.38 14.47 10.95
C GLY A 141 7.28 13.31 11.39
N SER A 142 6.82 12.42 12.29
CA SER A 142 7.57 11.25 12.75
C SER A 142 6.90 9.96 12.28
N LEU A 143 7.68 9.00 11.78
CA LEU A 143 7.21 7.67 11.44
C LEU A 143 6.95 6.87 12.73
N LYS A 144 5.74 6.34 12.87
CA LYS A 144 5.37 5.41 13.94
C LYS A 144 5.06 4.04 13.36
N PHE A 145 5.58 3.01 13.98
CA PHE A 145 5.34 1.62 13.65
C PHE A 145 4.26 1.07 14.60
N ILE A 146 3.15 0.62 14.03
CA ILE A 146 1.98 0.15 14.78
C ILE A 146 1.66 -1.27 14.32
N LYS A 147 1.67 -2.24 15.23
CA LYS A 147 1.16 -3.59 14.94
C LYS A 147 -0.33 -3.52 14.66
N LEU A 148 -0.81 -4.23 13.65
CA LEU A 148 -2.24 -4.29 13.33
C LEU A 148 -3.05 -4.83 14.51
N SER A 149 -2.51 -5.76 15.28
CA SER A 149 -3.12 -6.26 16.50
C SER A 149 -3.39 -5.18 17.57
N LEU A 150 -2.69 -4.04 17.52
CA LEU A 150 -2.91 -2.89 18.40
C LEU A 150 -3.89 -1.85 17.84
N LEU A 151 -4.29 -2.00 16.59
CA LEU A 151 -5.22 -1.09 15.91
C LEU A 151 -6.65 -1.47 16.29
N LYS A 152 -7.40 -0.53 16.90
CA LYS A 152 -8.76 -0.75 17.42
C LYS A 152 -9.85 -0.42 16.41
N CYS A 153 -9.74 0.74 15.78
CA CYS A 153 -10.68 1.15 14.73
C CYS A 153 -10.08 2.23 13.83
N ILE A 154 -10.73 2.41 12.69
CA ILE A 154 -10.38 3.40 11.68
C ILE A 154 -11.64 4.16 11.31
N ILE A 155 -11.56 5.49 11.28
CA ILE A 155 -12.68 6.38 11.01
C ILE A 155 -12.33 7.29 9.84
N ALA A 156 -13.18 7.36 8.82
CA ALA A 156 -12.99 8.23 7.66
C ALA A 156 -13.06 9.72 8.04
N GLU A 157 -12.18 10.50 7.42
CA GLU A 157 -12.16 11.96 7.51
C GLU A 157 -11.81 12.53 6.13
N GLY A 158 -12.82 12.67 5.26
CA GLY A 158 -12.60 13.05 3.85
C GLY A 158 -11.73 12.03 3.09
N ASN A 159 -10.62 12.50 2.54
CA ASN A 159 -9.60 11.66 1.88
C ASN A 159 -8.59 11.04 2.85
N TYR A 160 -8.74 11.31 4.15
CA TYR A 160 -7.91 10.81 5.23
C TYR A 160 -8.69 9.84 6.11
N SER A 161 -8.01 9.23 7.07
CA SER A 161 -8.65 8.46 8.12
C SER A 161 -7.95 8.66 9.47
N TYR A 162 -8.72 8.66 10.55
CA TYR A 162 -8.18 8.53 11.89
C TYR A 162 -8.05 7.06 12.25
N ILE A 163 -6.86 6.64 12.62
CA ILE A 163 -6.62 5.35 13.26
C ILE A 163 -6.58 5.51 14.78
N PHE A 164 -7.17 4.56 15.50
CA PHE A 164 -7.15 4.49 16.97
C PHE A 164 -6.39 3.23 17.38
N TYR A 165 -5.33 3.40 18.16
CA TYR A 165 -4.43 2.31 18.53
C TYR A 165 -3.95 2.44 19.98
N GLU A 166 -3.48 1.33 20.57
CA GLU A 166 -2.99 1.27 21.95
C GLU A 166 -3.90 1.96 22.96
N ASN A 167 -3.32 2.60 23.98
CA ASN A 167 -4.03 3.29 25.05
C ASN A 167 -4.55 4.68 24.63
N ARG A 168 -5.63 4.71 23.80
CA ARG A 168 -6.30 5.95 23.33
C ARG A 168 -5.49 6.85 22.41
N HIS A 169 -4.39 6.36 21.83
CA HIS A 169 -3.68 7.12 20.80
C HIS A 169 -4.51 7.18 19.52
N ARG A 170 -4.43 8.30 18.83
CA ARG A 170 -5.00 8.47 17.48
C ARG A 170 -4.00 9.15 16.56
N ALA A 171 -4.04 8.79 15.30
CA ALA A 171 -3.27 9.45 14.25
C ALA A 171 -4.13 9.68 13.01
N LEU A 172 -3.91 10.80 12.33
CA LEU A 172 -4.49 11.07 11.03
C LEU A 172 -3.55 10.50 9.97
N VAL A 173 -4.11 9.74 9.03
CA VAL A 173 -3.37 9.03 8.00
C VAL A 173 -3.97 9.34 6.63
N SER A 174 -3.13 9.58 5.63
CA SER A 174 -3.54 9.83 4.24
C SER A 174 -3.95 8.54 3.52
N LYS A 175 -4.87 7.79 4.09
CA LYS A 175 -5.47 6.57 3.52
C LYS A 175 -6.98 6.63 3.64
N THR A 176 -7.67 6.20 2.58
CA THR A 176 -9.13 6.04 2.62
C THR A 176 -9.52 4.72 3.30
N LEU A 177 -10.79 4.58 3.68
CA LEU A 177 -11.27 3.29 4.21
C LEU A 177 -11.20 2.17 3.17
N GLN A 178 -11.27 2.48 1.88
CA GLN A 178 -11.11 1.49 0.82
C GLN A 178 -9.68 0.94 0.77
N ASP A 179 -8.68 1.81 0.97
CA ASP A 179 -7.28 1.41 1.02
C ASP A 179 -7.04 0.48 2.22
N TRP A 180 -7.64 0.82 3.37
CA TRP A 180 -7.60 -0.03 4.55
C TRP A 180 -8.30 -1.37 4.35
N GLU A 181 -9.48 -1.44 3.71
CA GLU A 181 -10.16 -2.70 3.40
C GLU A 181 -9.33 -3.61 2.49
N ASN A 182 -8.57 -3.03 1.56
CA ASN A 182 -7.68 -3.80 0.68
C ASN A 182 -6.45 -4.36 1.43
N LEU A 183 -6.03 -3.71 2.50
CA LEU A 183 -4.82 -3.99 3.26
C LEU A 183 -5.05 -4.93 4.45
N LEU A 184 -6.14 -4.69 5.19
CA LEU A 184 -6.39 -5.34 6.48
C LEU A 184 -6.92 -6.79 6.32
N PRO A 185 -6.53 -7.72 7.22
CA PRO A 185 -7.06 -9.08 7.22
C PRO A 185 -8.56 -9.08 7.59
N ASP A 186 -9.40 -9.70 6.73
CA ASP A 186 -10.86 -9.74 6.88
C ASP A 186 -11.32 -10.48 8.14
N ASP A 187 -10.50 -11.42 8.64
CA ASP A 187 -10.82 -12.21 9.84
C ASP A 187 -10.84 -11.34 11.11
N TYR A 188 -10.13 -10.22 11.09
CA TYR A 188 -9.97 -9.35 12.26
C TYR A 188 -10.59 -7.98 12.07
N PHE A 189 -10.59 -7.43 10.84
CA PHE A 189 -11.05 -6.08 10.57
C PHE A 189 -12.32 -6.09 9.74
N VAL A 190 -13.34 -5.44 10.26
CA VAL A 190 -14.66 -5.43 9.64
C VAL A 190 -15.16 -4.00 9.47
N ARG A 191 -15.56 -3.67 8.26
CA ARG A 191 -16.27 -2.41 8.00
C ARG A 191 -17.69 -2.50 8.51
N ILE A 192 -18.06 -1.65 9.46
CA ILE A 192 -19.39 -1.62 10.09
C ILE A 192 -20.25 -0.45 9.61
N HIS A 193 -19.60 0.58 9.05
CA HIS A 193 -20.28 1.76 8.51
C HIS A 193 -19.51 2.29 7.29
N ARG A 194 -20.17 3.13 6.45
CA ARG A 194 -19.47 3.79 5.34
C ARG A 194 -18.23 4.56 5.76
N SER A 195 -18.17 4.99 7.01
CA SER A 195 -17.07 5.77 7.60
C SER A 195 -16.28 5.04 8.69
N THR A 196 -16.50 3.72 8.94
CA THR A 196 -15.88 3.06 10.10
C THR A 196 -15.53 1.62 9.82
N ILE A 197 -14.26 1.26 10.10
CA ILE A 197 -13.75 -0.11 10.21
C ILE A 197 -13.39 -0.35 11.67
N VAL A 198 -13.68 -1.54 12.21
CA VAL A 198 -13.32 -1.93 13.57
C VAL A 198 -12.52 -3.22 13.56
N ASN A 199 -11.59 -3.34 14.50
CA ASN A 199 -10.95 -4.61 14.82
C ASN A 199 -11.87 -5.40 15.73
N PHE A 200 -12.25 -6.58 15.30
CA PHE A 200 -13.24 -7.41 15.96
C PHE A 200 -12.78 -7.89 17.35
N GLU A 201 -11.49 -8.11 17.54
CA GLU A 201 -10.88 -8.47 18.83
C GLU A 201 -11.11 -7.42 19.91
N TYR A 202 -11.33 -6.16 19.54
CA TYR A 202 -11.65 -5.09 20.49
C TYR A 202 -13.14 -4.88 20.72
N VAL A 203 -14.01 -5.62 20.02
CA VAL A 203 -15.46 -5.51 20.24
C VAL A 203 -15.81 -6.07 21.62
N LYS A 204 -16.31 -5.19 22.49
CA LYS A 204 -16.79 -5.54 23.82
C LYS A 204 -18.23 -6.02 23.79
N GLN A 205 -19.06 -5.37 23.01
CA GLN A 205 -20.50 -5.63 22.96
C GLN A 205 -21.11 -5.04 21.69
N VAL A 206 -22.13 -5.71 21.15
CA VAL A 206 -23.04 -5.17 20.14
C VAL A 206 -24.44 -5.10 20.74
N LYS A 207 -25.04 -3.89 20.79
CA LYS A 207 -26.42 -3.69 21.23
C LYS A 207 -27.33 -3.44 20.05
N ILE A 208 -28.46 -4.13 20.01
CA ILE A 208 -29.53 -3.87 19.05
C ILE A 208 -30.46 -2.82 19.68
N CYS A 209 -30.59 -1.66 19.04
CA CYS A 209 -31.46 -0.59 19.45
C CYS A 209 -32.77 -0.62 18.68
N GLN A 210 -33.75 0.22 19.09
CA GLN A 210 -34.98 0.47 18.35
C GLN A 210 -34.65 0.80 16.88
N ASN A 211 -35.50 0.39 15.94
CA ASN A 211 -35.32 0.52 14.49
C ASN A 211 -34.19 -0.33 13.88
N TYR A 212 -33.81 -1.45 14.51
CA TYR A 212 -32.78 -2.37 13.99
C TYR A 212 -31.40 -1.71 13.79
N THR A 213 -31.13 -0.63 14.49
CA THR A 213 -29.78 -0.03 14.52
C THR A 213 -28.92 -0.82 15.51
N HIS A 214 -27.68 -1.11 15.11
CA HIS A 214 -26.73 -1.82 15.97
C HIS A 214 -25.68 -0.82 16.45
N LEU A 215 -25.39 -0.82 17.75
CA LEU A 215 -24.34 -0.04 18.38
C LEU A 215 -23.20 -0.97 18.78
N VAL A 216 -22.01 -0.72 18.25
CA VAL A 216 -20.79 -1.48 18.52
C VAL A 216 -19.96 -0.74 19.56
N TYR A 217 -19.72 -1.38 20.68
CA TYR A 217 -18.88 -0.87 21.77
C TYR A 217 -17.51 -1.53 21.69
N LEU A 218 -16.46 -0.73 21.65
CA LEU A 218 -15.08 -1.20 21.69
C LEU A 218 -14.49 -1.04 23.09
N ARG A 219 -13.49 -1.88 23.42
CA ARG A 219 -12.70 -1.70 24.64
C ARG A 219 -11.92 -0.39 24.55
N ASP A 220 -11.85 0.35 25.66
CA ASP A 220 -11.11 1.61 25.81
C ASP A 220 -11.57 2.78 24.91
N ILE A 221 -12.72 2.64 24.24
CA ILE A 221 -13.37 3.72 23.49
C ILE A 221 -14.75 3.98 24.11
N GLU A 222 -14.95 5.21 24.60
CA GLU A 222 -16.15 5.55 25.38
C GLU A 222 -17.42 5.57 24.53
N LYS A 223 -17.32 6.11 23.30
CA LYS A 223 -18.50 6.28 22.44
C LYS A 223 -18.70 5.05 21.55
N PRO A 224 -19.92 4.51 21.48
CA PRO A 224 -20.20 3.42 20.54
C PRO A 224 -20.23 3.90 19.10
N PHE A 225 -19.97 2.97 18.17
CA PHE A 225 -20.08 3.19 16.75
C PHE A 225 -21.39 2.63 16.21
N VAL A 226 -22.01 3.34 15.27
CA VAL A 226 -23.21 2.87 14.59
C VAL A 226 -22.82 1.88 13.51
N MET A 227 -23.36 0.67 13.55
CA MET A 227 -23.30 -0.29 12.45
C MET A 227 -24.52 -0.14 11.57
N SER A 228 -24.32 0.08 10.28
CA SER A 228 -25.45 0.19 9.35
C SER A 228 -26.07 -1.18 9.05
N ARG A 229 -27.37 -1.18 8.70
CA ARG A 229 -28.14 -2.42 8.39
C ARG A 229 -27.47 -3.26 7.31
N ARG A 230 -26.91 -2.63 6.27
CA ARG A 230 -26.20 -3.31 5.17
C ARG A 230 -25.00 -4.12 5.68
N TYR A 231 -24.19 -3.52 6.56
CA TYR A 231 -23.03 -4.18 7.13
C TYR A 231 -23.40 -5.25 8.17
N ALA A 232 -24.43 -5.00 8.98
CA ALA A 232 -24.97 -6.01 9.89
C ALA A 232 -25.47 -7.27 9.16
N ALA A 233 -26.14 -7.10 8.02
CA ALA A 233 -26.59 -8.22 7.19
C ALA A 233 -25.42 -8.99 6.55
N LYS A 234 -24.33 -8.29 6.16
CA LYS A 234 -23.09 -8.93 5.65
C LYS A 234 -22.43 -9.78 6.73
N LEU A 235 -22.28 -9.23 7.95
CA LEU A 235 -21.67 -9.93 9.09
C LEU A 235 -22.42 -11.19 9.50
N LYS A 236 -23.75 -11.15 9.52
CA LYS A 236 -24.59 -12.33 9.83
C LYS A 236 -24.39 -13.50 8.85
N LYS A 237 -23.95 -13.23 7.61
CA LYS A 237 -23.64 -14.27 6.62
C LYS A 237 -22.24 -14.87 6.79
N THR A 238 -21.32 -14.15 7.41
CA THR A 238 -19.91 -14.53 7.53
C THR A 238 -19.58 -15.10 8.90
N MET A 239 -20.32 -14.75 9.91
CA MET A 239 -20.15 -15.22 11.29
C MET A 239 -21.39 -15.98 11.75
N THR A 240 -21.21 -17.20 12.19
CA THR A 240 -22.25 -18.00 12.87
C THR A 240 -22.47 -17.39 14.27
N TRP A 241 -23.58 -16.68 14.45
CA TRP A 241 -24.04 -16.16 15.76
C TRP A 241 -25.06 -17.12 16.34
#